data_2bbb85ab9b7d88d9e657aa86ac49bb3b
#
_entry.id   2bbb85ab9b7d88d9e657aa86ac49bb3b
#
_cell.length_a   1.000
_cell.length_b   1.000
_cell.length_c   1.000
_cell.angle_alpha   90.00
_cell.angle_beta   90.00
_cell.angle_gamma   90.00
#
_symmetry.space_group_name_H-M   'P 1'
#
loop_
_entity.id
_entity.type
_entity.pdbx_description
1 polymer ?
#
loop_
_entity_poly.entity_id
_entity_poly.type
_entity_poly.pdbx_seq_one_letter_code
_entity_poly.pdbx_strand_id
1 'polypeptide(L)'
;MEVEFAPVVTVPRPRLGQALQDDKALECHVEAYPPPALTWVKDEVALSNNQHYSISHFATADEFTDTTLRVITIEKRQYGQYVCKAANKLGTAEGVVELFGKHLLLMLVDCSAHA
;
A
#
# COMPACT_ATOMS: atom_id res chain seq x y z
N MET A 1 -11.73 -28.01 -8.16
CA MET A 1 -11.75 -27.25 -9.40
C MET A 1 -11.81 -25.77 -9.09
N GLU A 2 -10.88 -25.01 -9.64
CA GLU A 2 -10.88 -23.58 -9.41
C GLU A 2 -11.76 -22.88 -10.42
N VAL A 3 -12.39 -21.82 -9.97
CA VAL A 3 -13.17 -20.93 -10.83
C VAL A 3 -12.35 -19.67 -11.04
N GLU A 4 -12.16 -19.31 -12.32
CA GLU A 4 -11.40 -18.12 -12.65
C GLU A 4 -12.24 -16.87 -12.40
N PHE A 5 -11.60 -15.82 -11.87
CA PHE A 5 -12.30 -14.57 -11.62
C PHE A 5 -11.30 -13.41 -11.59
N ALA A 6 -11.83 -12.21 -11.85
CA ALA A 6 -11.02 -11.00 -11.84
C ALA A 6 -10.59 -10.66 -10.43
N PRO A 7 -9.50 -9.91 -10.26
CA PRO A 7 -9.00 -9.57 -8.92
C PRO A 7 -9.99 -8.74 -8.10
N VAL A 8 -10.00 -8.99 -6.81
CA VAL A 8 -10.70 -8.19 -5.80
C VAL A 8 -9.65 -7.77 -4.79
N VAL A 9 -9.54 -6.47 -4.55
CA VAL A 9 -8.54 -5.91 -3.64
C VAL A 9 -9.23 -5.38 -2.40
N THR A 10 -8.73 -5.80 -1.24
CA THR A 10 -9.22 -5.32 0.06
C THR A 10 -8.06 -4.65 0.78
N VAL A 11 -8.30 -3.45 1.29
CA VAL A 11 -7.30 -2.71 2.04
C VAL A 11 -7.69 -2.72 3.50
N PRO A 12 -6.97 -3.50 4.35
CA PRO A 12 -7.35 -3.61 5.75
C PRO A 12 -7.17 -2.31 6.52
N ARG A 13 -6.18 -1.52 6.13
CA ARG A 13 -5.90 -0.24 6.79
C ARG A 13 -5.67 0.83 5.73
N PRO A 14 -6.75 1.49 5.30
CA PRO A 14 -6.63 2.45 4.20
C PRO A 14 -5.91 3.75 4.57
N ARG A 15 -5.74 4.03 5.87
CA ARG A 15 -5.03 5.22 6.31
C ARG A 15 -4.08 4.84 7.43
N LEU A 16 -2.80 5.22 7.27
CA LEU A 16 -1.76 4.88 8.23
C LEU A 16 -0.94 6.12 8.53
N GLY A 17 -0.71 6.35 9.83
CA GLY A 17 0.10 7.47 10.27
C GLY A 17 1.45 6.97 10.79
N GLN A 18 2.52 7.68 10.42
CA GLN A 18 3.85 7.32 10.88
C GLN A 18 4.75 8.55 10.87
N ALA A 19 5.66 8.61 11.84
CA ALA A 19 6.58 9.73 11.96
C ALA A 19 7.66 9.68 10.88
N LEU A 20 8.25 10.83 10.61
CA LEU A 20 9.40 10.90 9.72
C LEU A 20 10.54 10.02 10.25
N GLN A 21 11.33 9.47 9.33
CA GLN A 21 12.50 8.64 9.61
C GLN A 21 12.17 7.24 10.09
N ASP A 22 10.90 6.95 10.35
CA ASP A 22 10.47 5.59 10.69
C ASP A 22 10.13 4.80 9.45
N ASP A 23 9.85 3.53 9.63
CA ASP A 23 9.39 2.63 8.57
C ASP A 23 7.92 2.32 8.77
N LYS A 24 7.22 2.04 7.68
CA LYS A 24 5.82 1.60 7.77
C LYS A 24 5.49 0.65 6.65
N ALA A 25 4.79 -0.41 6.99
CA ALA A 25 4.32 -1.38 6.00
C ALA A 25 2.88 -1.07 5.62
N LEU A 26 2.64 -1.00 4.31
CA LEU A 26 1.31 -0.81 3.74
C LEU A 26 0.88 -2.13 3.12
N GLU A 27 -0.38 -2.52 3.31
CA GLU A 27 -0.83 -3.85 2.90
C GLU A 27 -2.08 -3.79 2.06
N CYS A 28 -2.15 -4.70 1.08
CA CYS A 28 -3.36 -5.00 0.34
C CYS A 28 -3.56 -6.51 0.32
N HIS A 29 -4.80 -6.94 0.48
CA HIS A 29 -5.17 -8.34 0.32
C HIS A 29 -5.83 -8.50 -1.04
N VAL A 30 -5.37 -9.45 -1.82
CA VAL A 30 -5.85 -9.66 -3.17
C VAL A 30 -6.39 -11.07 -3.32
N GLU A 31 -7.60 -11.15 -3.87
CA GLU A 31 -8.20 -12.43 -4.21
C GLU A 31 -8.38 -12.47 -5.71
N ALA A 32 -7.77 -13.44 -6.36
CA ALA A 32 -7.80 -13.56 -7.83
C ALA A 32 -7.38 -14.94 -8.27
N TYR A 33 -7.97 -15.40 -9.34
CA TYR A 33 -7.52 -16.63 -9.97
C TYR A 33 -7.78 -16.54 -11.48
N PRO A 34 -6.76 -16.70 -12.32
CA PRO A 34 -5.37 -17.06 -12.00
C PRO A 34 -4.67 -15.99 -11.18
N PRO A 35 -3.51 -16.33 -10.58
CA PRO A 35 -2.78 -15.39 -9.74
C PRO A 35 -2.49 -14.08 -10.47
N PRO A 36 -2.62 -12.95 -9.78
CA PRO A 36 -2.51 -11.65 -10.43
C PRO A 36 -1.08 -11.17 -10.52
N ALA A 37 -0.84 -10.26 -11.46
CA ALA A 37 0.35 -9.43 -11.43
C ALA A 37 0.06 -8.27 -10.47
N LEU A 38 1.02 -7.96 -9.60
CA LEU A 38 0.84 -6.97 -8.56
C LEU A 38 1.86 -5.85 -8.72
N THR A 39 1.40 -4.61 -8.55
CA THR A 39 2.23 -3.43 -8.68
C THR A 39 1.80 -2.40 -7.64
N TRP A 40 2.77 -1.72 -7.05
CA TRP A 40 2.51 -0.57 -6.20
C TRP A 40 2.88 0.69 -6.96
N VAL A 41 2.03 1.72 -6.86
CA VAL A 41 2.19 2.96 -7.61
C VAL A 41 2.03 4.14 -6.68
N LYS A 42 2.88 5.15 -6.84
CA LYS A 42 2.72 6.42 -6.16
C LYS A 42 2.93 7.53 -7.18
N ASP A 43 1.99 8.48 -7.21
CA ASP A 43 2.04 9.61 -8.15
C ASP A 43 2.20 9.12 -9.59
N GLU A 44 1.48 8.03 -9.91
CA GLU A 44 1.44 7.44 -11.25
C GLU A 44 2.78 6.83 -11.68
N VAL A 45 3.68 6.61 -10.73
CA VAL A 45 4.96 5.97 -11.01
C VAL A 45 5.00 4.62 -10.32
N ALA A 46 5.29 3.57 -11.08
CA ALA A 46 5.43 2.23 -10.52
C ALA A 46 6.65 2.17 -9.62
N LEU A 47 6.46 1.60 -8.44
CA LEU A 47 7.52 1.50 -7.45
C LEU A 47 8.27 0.17 -7.61
N SER A 48 9.52 0.16 -7.23
CA SER A 48 10.32 -1.05 -7.23
C SER A 48 11.16 -1.10 -5.97
N ASN A 49 11.76 -2.25 -5.70
CA ASN A 49 12.61 -2.39 -4.53
C ASN A 49 13.84 -1.50 -4.65
N ASN A 50 14.09 -0.71 -3.62
CA ASN A 50 15.26 0.14 -3.55
C ASN A 50 15.49 0.51 -2.09
N GLN A 51 16.30 1.54 -1.83
CA GLN A 51 16.61 1.91 -0.45
C GLN A 51 15.42 2.55 0.27
N HIS A 52 14.41 2.97 -0.45
CA HIS A 52 13.23 3.64 0.14
C HIS A 52 12.01 2.74 0.19
N TYR A 53 11.96 1.70 -0.65
CA TYR A 53 10.78 0.84 -0.74
C TYR A 53 11.18 -0.62 -0.81
N SER A 54 10.44 -1.45 -0.09
CA SER A 54 10.62 -2.89 -0.15
C SER A 54 9.25 -3.50 -0.41
N ILE A 55 9.11 -4.23 -1.51
CA ILE A 55 7.85 -4.80 -1.94
C ILE A 55 7.94 -6.31 -1.84
N SER A 56 6.94 -6.93 -1.23
CA SER A 56 6.86 -8.37 -1.16
C SER A 56 5.44 -8.84 -1.43
N HIS A 57 5.34 -10.03 -2.01
CA HIS A 57 4.06 -10.68 -2.27
C HIS A 57 4.10 -12.03 -1.59
N PHE A 58 3.00 -12.39 -0.96
CA PHE A 58 2.94 -13.63 -0.22
C PHE A 58 1.62 -14.33 -0.51
N ALA A 59 1.68 -15.46 -1.21
CA ALA A 59 0.50 -16.25 -1.53
C ALA A 59 0.10 -17.05 -0.30
N THR A 60 -1.10 -16.81 0.21
CA THR A 60 -1.60 -17.54 1.38
C THR A 60 -2.45 -18.73 0.97
N ALA A 61 -2.96 -18.74 -0.25
CA ALA A 61 -3.71 -19.83 -0.83
C ALA A 61 -3.71 -19.64 -2.34
N ASP A 62 -4.30 -20.60 -3.07
CA ASP A 62 -4.29 -20.53 -4.53
C ASP A 62 -4.90 -19.26 -5.08
N GLU A 63 -5.89 -18.71 -4.38
CA GLU A 63 -6.60 -17.52 -4.86
C GLU A 63 -6.38 -16.31 -3.99
N PHE A 64 -5.53 -16.40 -2.95
CA PHE A 64 -5.28 -15.28 -2.04
C PHE A 64 -3.81 -14.92 -2.03
N THR A 65 -3.53 -13.64 -2.18
CA THR A 65 -2.18 -13.10 -2.12
C THR A 65 -2.19 -11.82 -1.32
N ASP A 66 -1.26 -11.71 -0.38
CA ASP A 66 -1.04 -10.47 0.34
C ASP A 66 0.15 -9.76 -0.27
N THR A 67 0.02 -8.48 -0.53
CA THR A 67 1.14 -7.69 -1.01
C THR A 67 1.43 -6.59 0.00
N THR A 68 2.70 -6.40 0.28
CA THR A 68 3.15 -5.45 1.29
C THR A 68 4.17 -4.52 0.67
N LEU A 69 3.97 -3.22 0.85
CA LEU A 69 4.94 -2.20 0.50
C LEU A 69 5.46 -1.60 1.80
N ARG A 70 6.75 -1.76 2.05
CA ARG A 70 7.36 -1.15 3.22
C ARG A 70 8.06 0.13 2.78
N VAL A 71 7.63 1.25 3.37
CA VAL A 71 8.26 2.55 3.14
C VAL A 71 9.35 2.70 4.20
N ILE A 72 10.57 2.85 3.75
CA ILE A 72 11.76 2.81 4.62
C ILE A 72 12.29 4.21 4.80
N THR A 73 12.56 4.59 6.05
CA THR A 73 13.11 5.90 6.41
C THR A 73 12.26 7.00 5.79
N ILE A 74 11.04 7.10 6.28
CA ILE A 74 10.03 7.98 5.70
C ILE A 74 10.50 9.43 5.65
N GLU A 75 10.37 10.04 4.46
CA GLU A 75 10.61 11.45 4.24
C GLU A 75 9.30 12.11 3.86
N LYS A 76 9.26 13.43 3.98
CA LYS A 76 8.04 14.18 3.70
C LYS A 76 7.43 13.87 2.34
N ARG A 77 8.28 13.70 1.33
CA ARG A 77 7.81 13.43 -0.03
C ARG A 77 7.15 12.05 -0.16
N GLN A 78 7.37 11.19 0.82
CA GLN A 78 6.82 9.85 0.78
C GLN A 78 5.43 9.75 1.42
N TYR A 79 4.95 10.81 2.02
CA TYR A 79 3.56 10.86 2.45
C TYR A 79 2.66 11.03 1.23
N GLY A 80 1.47 10.49 1.33
CA GLY A 80 0.49 10.60 0.26
C GLY A 80 -0.19 9.28 0.02
N GLN A 81 -0.77 9.14 -1.16
CA GLN A 81 -1.56 7.97 -1.50
C GLN A 81 -0.75 6.98 -2.30
N TYR A 82 -0.81 5.73 -1.88
CA TYR A 82 -0.18 4.61 -2.58
C TYR A 82 -1.28 3.72 -3.11
N VAL A 83 -1.12 3.22 -4.31
CA VAL A 83 -2.12 2.37 -4.96
C VAL A 83 -1.50 1.00 -5.19
N CYS A 84 -2.16 -0.04 -4.68
CA CYS A 84 -1.81 -1.40 -5.05
C CYS A 84 -2.72 -1.81 -6.21
N LYS A 85 -2.11 -2.29 -7.29
CA LYS A 85 -2.83 -2.69 -8.50
C LYS A 85 -2.66 -4.18 -8.72
N ALA A 86 -3.76 -4.85 -9.02
CA ALA A 86 -3.76 -6.28 -9.32
C ALA A 86 -4.42 -6.50 -10.67
N ALA A 87 -3.83 -7.38 -11.47
CA ALA A 87 -4.37 -7.65 -12.80
C ALA A 87 -4.17 -9.11 -13.15
N ASN A 88 -5.19 -9.72 -13.74
CA ASN A 88 -5.05 -11.01 -14.40
C ASN A 88 -5.78 -10.94 -15.74
N LYS A 89 -5.88 -12.06 -16.44
CA LYS A 89 -6.49 -12.04 -17.78
C LYS A 89 -7.96 -11.67 -17.77
N LEU A 90 -8.60 -11.68 -16.60
CA LEU A 90 -10.03 -11.42 -16.49
C LEU A 90 -10.34 -9.99 -16.06
N GLY A 91 -9.36 -9.24 -15.58
CA GLY A 91 -9.62 -7.87 -15.20
C GLY A 91 -8.56 -7.29 -14.29
N THR A 92 -8.85 -6.10 -13.77
CA THR A 92 -7.95 -5.38 -12.88
C THR A 92 -8.71 -4.85 -11.68
N ALA A 93 -7.97 -4.58 -10.59
CA ALA A 93 -8.53 -3.96 -9.40
C ALA A 93 -7.45 -3.16 -8.71
N GLU A 94 -7.87 -2.18 -7.89
CA GLU A 94 -6.94 -1.30 -7.19
C GLU A 94 -7.41 -1.08 -5.77
N GLY A 95 -6.44 -0.84 -4.88
CA GLY A 95 -6.72 -0.38 -3.55
C GLY A 95 -5.81 0.79 -3.23
N VAL A 96 -6.30 1.72 -2.40
CA VAL A 96 -5.55 2.92 -2.06
C VAL A 96 -5.24 2.93 -0.58
N VAL A 97 -3.98 3.20 -0.25
CA VAL A 97 -3.53 3.35 1.14
C VAL A 97 -2.90 4.72 1.26
N GLU A 98 -3.38 5.50 2.23
CA GLU A 98 -2.82 6.83 2.47
C GLU A 98 -1.85 6.78 3.65
N LEU A 99 -0.63 7.26 3.43
CA LEU A 99 0.37 7.40 4.48
C LEU A 99 0.48 8.87 4.85
N PHE A 100 0.31 9.20 6.11
CA PHE A 100 0.34 10.60 6.55
C PHE A 100 1.26 10.77 7.75
N GLY A 101 1.61 12.02 8.03
CA GLY A 101 2.55 12.33 9.09
C GLY A 101 1.90 12.32 10.45
N LYS A 102 2.27 11.33 11.26
CA LYS A 102 1.66 11.15 12.56
C LYS A 102 2.15 12.14 13.61
N HIS A 103 3.40 12.57 13.48
CA HIS A 103 3.97 13.48 14.46
C HIS A 103 3.26 14.83 14.50
N LEU A 104 2.52 15.14 13.44
CA LEU A 104 1.81 16.40 13.39
C LEU A 104 0.74 16.53 14.46
N LEU A 105 0.33 15.43 15.02
CA LEU A 105 -0.64 15.50 16.11
C LEU A 105 -0.11 16.33 17.25
N LEU A 106 1.14 16.22 17.54
CA LEU A 106 1.74 17.00 18.61
C LEU A 106 1.80 18.46 18.26
N MET A 107 2.03 18.74 17.02
CA MET A 107 2.12 20.12 16.57
C MET A 107 0.75 20.77 16.48
N LEU A 108 -0.23 19.98 16.14
CA LEU A 108 -1.59 20.49 16.05
C LEU A 108 -2.13 20.90 17.39
N VAL A 109 -1.68 20.22 18.40
CA VAL A 109 -2.10 20.59 19.75
C VAL A 109 -1.64 21.97 20.08
N ASP A 110 -0.53 22.34 19.56
CA ASP A 110 0.01 23.63 19.86
C ASP A 110 -0.35 24.64 18.80
N CYS A 111 -0.77 24.28 17.77
CA CYS A 111 -1.04 25.18 16.78
C CYS A 111 -2.37 25.71 16.80
N SER A 112 -2.28 25.35 17.28
CA SER A 112 -3.02 25.79 17.22
C SER A 112 -3.09 26.57 17.48
N ALA A 113 -2.35 26.37 17.62
CA ALA A 113 -2.21 26.72 17.77
C ALA A 113 -1.93 27.40 17.64
N HIS A 114 -1.55 27.43 17.44
CA HIS A 114 -1.27 27.72 17.37
C HIS A 114 -1.39 28.26 17.00
N ALA A 115 -1.43 28.24 16.96
CA ALA A 115 -1.49 28.50 16.75
C ALA A 115 -1.51 28.67 16.71
#